data_08f90cda6568b19a310f373a2b59af35
#
_entry.id   08f90cda6568b19a310f373a2b59af35
#
_cell.length_a   1.000
_cell.length_b   1.000
_cell.length_c   1.000
_cell.angle_alpha   90.00
_cell.angle_beta   90.00
_cell.angle_gamma   90.00
#
_symmetry.space_group_name_H-M   'P 1'
#
loop_
_entity.id
_entity.type
_entity.pdbx_description
1 polymer ?
#
loop_
_entity_poly.entity_id
_entity_poly.type
_entity_poly.pdbx_seq_one_letter_code
_entity_poly.pdbx_strand_id
1 'polypeptide(L)'
;SMPPPRGNSAIAMMSAALKRIDDDQMPAAIRGVAAEMFGTLAPEMNPVSRIALSNLWLLGPLVQKQFEAAASTNALLRTTTALTMLHAGNKENVLPGLAEATINFRLLPGDLMASVLERVKGQVSQTVGTGKFELYALPGGNEATPVSSTGSEPYRLNA
;
A
#
# COMPACT_ATOMS: atom_id res chain seq x y z
N SER A 1 20.67 14.09 32.64
CA SER A 1 19.47 13.26 32.39
C SER A 1 19.91 11.91 31.90
N MET A 2 19.38 10.85 32.45
CA MET A 2 19.68 9.48 32.05
C MET A 2 19.12 9.23 30.65
N PRO A 3 19.91 8.67 29.70
CA PRO A 3 19.39 8.33 28.39
C PRO A 3 18.27 7.29 28.49
N PRO A 4 17.23 7.35 27.66
CA PRO A 4 16.17 6.34 27.65
C PRO A 4 16.75 4.97 27.31
N PRO A 5 16.07 3.89 27.72
CA PRO A 5 16.43 2.54 27.30
C PRO A 5 16.49 2.46 25.76
N ARG A 6 17.36 1.60 25.23
CA ARG A 6 17.50 1.42 23.76
C ARG A 6 16.15 1.13 23.11
N GLY A 7 15.87 1.82 22.01
CA GLY A 7 14.63 1.66 21.26
C GLY A 7 13.41 2.47 21.76
N ASN A 8 13.53 3.18 22.88
CA ASN A 8 12.39 3.93 23.47
C ASN A 8 12.41 5.45 23.18
N SER A 9 13.34 5.96 22.39
CA SER A 9 13.27 7.34 21.93
C SER A 9 12.21 7.50 20.84
N ALA A 10 11.58 8.68 20.73
CA ALA A 10 10.57 8.94 19.70
C ALA A 10 11.08 8.64 18.29
N ILE A 11 12.35 9.00 18.00
CA ILE A 11 12.99 8.70 16.72
C ILE A 11 13.12 7.18 16.51
N ALA A 12 13.61 6.43 17.49
CA ALA A 12 13.80 5.00 17.35
C ALA A 12 12.46 4.26 17.16
N MET A 13 11.42 4.63 17.90
CA MET A 13 10.08 4.07 17.75
C MET A 13 9.49 4.41 16.38
N MET A 14 9.60 5.66 15.92
CA MET A 14 9.12 6.08 14.61
C MET A 14 9.84 5.33 13.50
N SER A 15 11.18 5.24 13.56
CA SER A 15 11.97 4.52 12.56
C SER A 15 11.59 3.04 12.47
N ALA A 16 11.36 2.38 13.60
CA ALA A 16 10.92 0.99 13.64
C ALA A 16 9.51 0.83 13.03
N ALA A 17 8.58 1.73 13.35
CA ALA A 17 7.23 1.72 12.80
C ALA A 17 7.23 1.95 11.29
N LEU A 18 7.98 2.94 10.79
CA LEU A 18 8.09 3.23 9.37
C LEU A 18 8.72 2.08 8.60
N LYS A 19 9.80 1.50 9.14
CA LYS A 19 10.41 0.32 8.55
C LYS A 19 9.44 -0.86 8.46
N ARG A 20 8.64 -1.10 9.49
CA ARG A 20 7.62 -2.16 9.49
C ARG A 20 6.57 -1.93 8.41
N ILE A 21 6.10 -0.69 8.24
CA ILE A 21 5.12 -0.33 7.21
C ILE A 21 5.71 -0.49 5.80
N ASP A 22 6.97 -0.13 5.61
CA ASP A 22 7.67 -0.23 4.33
C ASP A 22 7.98 -1.68 3.94
N ASP A 23 8.39 -2.50 4.90
CA ASP A 23 8.69 -3.93 4.68
C ASP A 23 7.42 -4.78 4.48
N ASP A 24 6.32 -4.44 5.13
CA ASP A 24 5.06 -5.20 5.09
C ASP A 24 3.98 -4.45 4.30
N GLN A 25 4.21 -4.36 2.99
CA GLN A 25 3.34 -3.69 2.02
C GLN A 25 1.91 -4.26 2.01
N MET A 26 0.96 -3.50 1.47
CA MET A 26 -0.42 -3.97 1.29
C MET A 26 -0.46 -5.24 0.42
N PRO A 27 -1.38 -6.18 0.70
CA PRO A 27 -1.49 -7.41 -0.07
C PRO A 27 -1.73 -7.11 -1.55
N ALA A 28 -0.98 -7.77 -2.43
CA ALA A 28 -1.22 -7.72 -3.86
C ALA A 28 -2.31 -8.73 -4.25
N ALA A 29 -3.16 -8.34 -5.19
CA ALA A 29 -4.15 -9.24 -5.79
C ALA A 29 -4.46 -8.81 -7.23
N ILE A 30 -4.55 -9.78 -8.13
CA ILE A 30 -5.03 -9.55 -9.50
C ILE A 30 -6.56 -9.47 -9.43
N ARG A 31 -7.11 -8.27 -9.38
CA ARG A 31 -8.55 -8.01 -9.25
C ARG A 31 -8.97 -6.74 -9.98
N GLY A 32 -10.28 -6.56 -10.16
CA GLY A 32 -10.83 -5.37 -10.79
C GLY A 32 -10.25 -5.11 -12.18
N VAL A 33 -9.85 -3.86 -12.43
CA VAL A 33 -9.31 -3.42 -13.73
C VAL A 33 -8.10 -4.23 -14.18
N ALA A 34 -7.22 -4.62 -13.26
CA ALA A 34 -6.07 -5.47 -13.61
C ALA A 34 -6.50 -6.84 -14.15
N ALA A 35 -7.50 -7.46 -13.54
CA ALA A 35 -8.03 -8.74 -13.99
C ALA A 35 -8.71 -8.63 -15.37
N GLU A 36 -9.49 -7.58 -15.61
CA GLU A 36 -10.13 -7.31 -16.91
C GLU A 36 -9.09 -7.02 -17.99
N MET A 37 -8.09 -6.19 -17.68
CA MET A 37 -7.00 -5.88 -18.60
C MET A 37 -6.23 -7.13 -19.02
N PHE A 38 -5.87 -7.99 -18.07
CA PHE A 38 -5.18 -9.24 -18.38
C PHE A 38 -6.05 -10.19 -19.19
N GLY A 39 -7.35 -10.27 -18.89
CA GLY A 39 -8.31 -11.06 -19.67
C GLY A 39 -8.41 -10.59 -21.11
N THR A 40 -8.40 -9.28 -21.34
CA THR A 40 -8.49 -8.68 -22.69
C THR A 40 -7.19 -8.82 -23.48
N LEU A 41 -6.03 -8.69 -22.84
CA LEU A 41 -4.72 -8.77 -23.51
C LEU A 41 -4.23 -10.21 -23.73
N ALA A 42 -4.72 -11.16 -22.95
CA ALA A 42 -4.30 -12.56 -23.03
C ALA A 42 -4.34 -13.17 -24.44
N PRO A 43 -5.37 -12.92 -25.30
CA PRO A 43 -5.43 -13.46 -26.65
C PRO A 43 -4.31 -12.96 -27.57
N GLU A 44 -3.79 -11.75 -27.34
CA GLU A 44 -2.77 -11.10 -28.17
C GLU A 44 -1.32 -11.38 -27.74
N MET A 45 -1.17 -12.05 -26.57
CA MET A 45 0.15 -12.36 -26.03
C MET A 45 0.73 -13.66 -26.58
N ASN A 46 2.04 -13.86 -26.34
CA ASN A 46 2.70 -15.12 -26.71
C ASN A 46 2.03 -16.33 -26.02
N PRO A 47 2.15 -17.54 -26.59
CA PRO A 47 1.42 -18.73 -26.12
C PRO A 47 1.63 -19.05 -24.64
N VAL A 48 2.83 -18.82 -24.09
CA VAL A 48 3.15 -19.09 -22.67
C VAL A 48 2.44 -18.11 -21.76
N SER A 49 2.52 -16.81 -22.05
CA SER A 49 1.84 -15.77 -21.30
C SER A 49 0.32 -15.90 -21.39
N ARG A 50 -0.18 -16.28 -22.57
CA ARG A 50 -1.61 -16.55 -22.80
C ARG A 50 -2.10 -17.69 -21.92
N ILE A 51 -1.39 -18.83 -21.86
CA ILE A 51 -1.74 -19.96 -21.00
C ILE A 51 -1.72 -19.52 -19.53
N ALA A 52 -0.70 -18.78 -19.08
CA ALA A 52 -0.58 -18.30 -17.72
C ALA A 52 -1.74 -17.37 -17.32
N LEU A 53 -2.07 -16.39 -18.16
CA LEU A 53 -3.15 -15.43 -17.90
C LEU A 53 -4.55 -16.03 -18.05
N SER A 54 -4.74 -17.00 -18.93
CA SER A 54 -6.01 -17.71 -19.08
C SER A 54 -6.28 -18.69 -17.94
N ASN A 55 -5.25 -19.07 -17.17
CA ASN A 55 -5.35 -19.97 -16.04
C ASN A 55 -4.95 -19.29 -14.72
N LEU A 56 -5.34 -18.04 -14.51
CA LEU A 56 -5.04 -17.27 -13.30
C LEU A 56 -5.51 -17.95 -12.00
N TRP A 57 -6.56 -18.77 -12.06
CA TRP A 57 -7.04 -19.55 -10.92
C TRP A 57 -6.00 -20.56 -10.40
N LEU A 58 -5.15 -21.08 -11.30
CA LEU A 58 -4.08 -22.04 -10.99
C LEU A 58 -2.71 -21.36 -10.88
N LEU A 59 -2.38 -20.47 -11.83
CA LEU A 59 -1.07 -19.84 -11.96
C LEU A 59 -1.01 -18.43 -11.37
N GLY A 60 -2.13 -17.94 -10.82
CA GLY A 60 -2.24 -16.60 -10.22
C GLY A 60 -1.09 -16.23 -9.29
N PRO A 61 -0.71 -17.06 -8.31
CA PRO A 61 0.40 -16.74 -7.41
C PRO A 61 1.76 -16.58 -8.11
N LEU A 62 2.00 -17.34 -9.18
CA LEU A 62 3.24 -17.24 -9.96
C LEU A 62 3.25 -15.98 -10.84
N VAL A 63 2.15 -15.72 -11.53
CA VAL A 63 1.94 -14.52 -12.33
C VAL A 63 2.03 -13.27 -11.46
N GLN A 64 1.40 -13.27 -10.29
CA GLN A 64 1.45 -12.18 -9.32
C GLN A 64 2.88 -11.86 -8.89
N LYS A 65 3.68 -12.86 -8.51
CA LYS A 65 5.11 -12.67 -8.17
C LYS A 65 5.91 -12.03 -9.29
N GLN A 66 5.66 -12.43 -10.52
CA GLN A 66 6.34 -11.88 -11.70
C GLN A 66 5.99 -10.40 -11.89
N PHE A 67 4.73 -10.02 -11.69
CA PHE A 67 4.27 -8.64 -11.82
C PHE A 67 4.64 -7.76 -10.62
N GLU A 68 4.75 -8.31 -9.43
CA GLU A 68 5.22 -7.60 -8.23
C GLU A 68 6.68 -7.14 -8.36
N ALA A 69 7.49 -7.86 -9.13
CA ALA A 69 8.89 -7.52 -9.37
C ALA A 69 9.07 -6.23 -10.21
N ALA A 70 8.07 -5.83 -10.98
CA ALA A 70 8.11 -4.60 -11.76
C ALA A 70 7.36 -3.46 -11.05
N ALA A 71 8.05 -2.38 -10.72
CA ALA A 71 7.49 -1.25 -9.95
C ALA A 71 6.25 -0.62 -10.59
N SER A 72 6.19 -0.55 -11.92
CA SER A 72 5.05 -0.01 -12.67
C SER A 72 3.81 -0.90 -12.56
N THR A 73 3.99 -2.21 -12.52
CA THR A 73 2.89 -3.18 -12.48
C THR A 73 2.42 -3.42 -11.03
N ASN A 74 3.32 -3.27 -10.07
CA ASN A 74 3.01 -3.40 -8.64
C ASN A 74 1.88 -2.44 -8.21
N ALA A 75 1.90 -1.21 -8.73
CA ALA A 75 0.87 -0.20 -8.45
C ALA A 75 -0.54 -0.57 -9.00
N LEU A 76 -0.63 -1.51 -9.92
CA LEU A 76 -1.91 -2.04 -10.46
C LEU A 76 -2.45 -3.20 -9.62
N LEU A 77 -1.62 -3.80 -8.77
CA LEU A 77 -1.95 -5.01 -8.01
C LEU A 77 -2.25 -4.75 -6.55
N ARG A 78 -1.80 -3.62 -5.99
CA ARG A 78 -1.98 -3.29 -4.58
C ARG A 78 -2.11 -1.79 -4.33
N THR A 79 -2.72 -1.45 -3.21
CA THR A 79 -2.59 -0.10 -2.64
C THR A 79 -1.13 0.13 -2.31
N THR A 80 -0.55 1.18 -2.88
CA THR A 80 0.87 1.51 -2.67
C THR A 80 1.06 2.48 -1.52
N THR A 81 2.20 2.33 -0.83
CA THR A 81 2.60 3.14 0.32
C THR A 81 3.79 3.99 -0.03
N ALA A 82 3.77 5.27 0.33
CA ALA A 82 4.89 6.18 0.18
C ALA A 82 5.12 6.95 1.49
N LEU A 83 6.31 6.80 2.06
CA LEU A 83 6.77 7.59 3.21
C LEU A 83 7.21 8.96 2.68
N THR A 84 6.45 10.01 2.98
CA THR A 84 6.65 11.31 2.31
C THR A 84 7.27 12.36 3.20
N MET A 85 6.99 12.37 4.50
CA MET A 85 7.54 13.35 5.43
C MET A 85 7.87 12.69 6.77
N LEU A 86 8.95 13.17 7.39
CA LEU A 86 9.35 12.78 8.74
C LEU A 86 9.93 14.01 9.45
N HIS A 87 9.39 14.30 10.62
CA HIS A 87 9.83 15.38 11.49
C HIS A 87 10.12 14.85 12.89
N ALA A 88 11.34 15.11 13.39
CA ALA A 88 11.73 14.74 14.75
C ALA A 88 12.91 15.56 15.21
N GLY A 89 12.81 16.07 16.45
CA GLY A 89 13.89 16.85 17.06
C GLY A 89 14.10 18.25 16.46
N ASN A 90 14.71 19.11 17.25
CA ASN A 90 15.06 20.47 16.84
C ASN A 90 16.46 20.90 17.31
N LYS A 91 17.13 20.03 18.06
CA LYS A 91 18.49 20.27 18.58
C LYS A 91 19.25 18.96 18.61
N GLU A 92 20.53 19.00 18.24
CA GLU A 92 21.42 17.85 18.14
C GLU A 92 21.68 17.10 19.47
N ASN A 93 21.59 17.81 20.59
CA ASN A 93 21.91 17.31 21.92
C ASN A 93 20.67 17.11 22.83
N VAL A 94 19.46 17.17 22.25
CA VAL A 94 18.18 16.99 22.97
C VAL A 94 17.40 15.84 22.36
N LEU A 95 17.03 14.87 23.19
CA LEU A 95 16.15 13.78 22.76
C LEU A 95 14.73 14.32 22.51
N PRO A 96 14.18 14.15 21.31
CA PRO A 96 12.81 14.60 21.02
C PRO A 96 11.78 13.77 21.78
N GLY A 97 10.77 14.45 22.35
CA GLY A 97 9.61 13.82 22.95
C GLY A 97 8.56 13.39 21.95
N LEU A 98 8.62 13.91 20.72
CA LEU A 98 7.67 13.65 19.63
C LEU A 98 8.42 13.41 18.33
N ALA A 99 7.90 12.50 17.51
CA ALA A 99 8.24 12.32 16.12
C ALA A 99 6.94 12.18 15.32
N GLU A 100 6.89 12.81 14.16
CA GLU A 100 5.73 12.82 13.27
C GLU A 100 6.13 12.36 11.88
N ALA A 101 5.32 11.51 11.26
CA ALA A 101 5.52 11.08 9.89
C ALA A 101 4.22 11.18 9.09
N THR A 102 4.35 11.56 7.82
CA THR A 102 3.25 11.53 6.86
C THR A 102 3.47 10.42 5.86
N ILE A 103 2.45 9.59 5.71
CA ILE A 103 2.45 8.44 4.81
C ILE A 103 1.32 8.65 3.80
N ASN A 104 1.65 8.56 2.53
CA ASN A 104 0.69 8.65 1.44
C ASN A 104 0.35 7.25 0.94
N PHE A 105 -0.93 6.96 0.79
CA PHE A 105 -1.44 5.72 0.21
C PHE A 105 -2.17 6.01 -1.09
N ARG A 106 -1.81 5.29 -2.15
CA ARG A 106 -2.60 5.25 -3.39
C ARG A 106 -3.49 4.03 -3.34
N LEU A 107 -4.76 4.26 -3.07
CA LEU A 107 -5.75 3.19 -2.94
C LEU A 107 -6.00 2.50 -4.29
N LEU A 108 -5.96 1.19 -4.29
CA LEU A 108 -6.44 0.39 -5.40
C LEU A 108 -7.98 0.43 -5.41
N PRO A 109 -8.64 0.52 -6.58
CA PRO A 109 -10.09 0.42 -6.66
C PRO A 109 -10.63 -0.80 -5.91
N GLY A 110 -11.57 -0.55 -4.99
CA GLY A 110 -12.11 -1.55 -4.08
C GLY A 110 -11.43 -1.63 -2.70
N ASP A 111 -10.31 -0.95 -2.47
CA ASP A 111 -9.76 -0.76 -1.15
C ASP A 111 -10.38 0.45 -0.46
N LEU A 112 -10.62 0.33 0.84
CA LEU A 112 -11.17 1.39 1.67
C LEU A 112 -10.09 2.01 2.55
N MET A 113 -10.13 3.32 2.71
CA MET A 113 -9.23 4.06 3.62
C MET A 113 -9.28 3.49 5.04
N ALA A 114 -10.47 3.12 5.51
CA ALA A 114 -10.64 2.51 6.83
C ALA A 114 -9.84 1.22 6.99
N SER A 115 -9.82 0.36 5.97
CA SER A 115 -9.05 -0.90 5.99
C SER A 115 -7.54 -0.65 6.03
N VAL A 116 -7.07 0.38 5.31
CA VAL A 116 -5.66 0.78 5.32
C VAL A 116 -5.27 1.31 6.69
N LEU A 117 -6.09 2.18 7.28
CA LEU A 117 -5.86 2.71 8.63
C LEU A 117 -5.80 1.61 9.70
N GLU A 118 -6.72 0.66 9.67
CA GLU A 118 -6.73 -0.47 10.62
C GLU A 118 -5.49 -1.34 10.48
N ARG A 119 -5.05 -1.63 9.26
CA ARG A 119 -3.82 -2.38 9.02
C ARG A 119 -2.60 -1.66 9.55
N VAL A 120 -2.44 -0.37 9.21
CA VAL A 120 -1.30 0.45 9.67
C VAL A 120 -1.30 0.56 11.19
N LYS A 121 -2.47 0.77 11.81
CA LYS A 121 -2.63 0.77 13.27
C LYS A 121 -2.15 -0.55 13.90
N GLY A 122 -2.51 -1.68 13.30
CA GLY A 122 -2.03 -2.98 13.74
C GLY A 122 -0.51 -3.13 13.65
N GLN A 123 0.09 -2.76 12.52
CA GLN A 123 1.54 -2.80 12.31
C GLN A 123 2.30 -1.92 13.32
N VAL A 124 1.84 -0.69 13.53
CA VAL A 124 2.46 0.24 14.48
C VAL A 124 2.29 -0.25 15.92
N SER A 125 1.09 -0.72 16.29
CA SER A 125 0.82 -1.26 17.64
C SER A 125 1.71 -2.44 17.99
N GLN A 126 1.94 -3.36 17.03
CA GLN A 126 2.81 -4.51 17.20
C GLN A 126 4.29 -4.11 17.35
N THR A 127 4.69 -2.98 16.77
CA THR A 127 6.08 -2.53 16.75
C THR A 127 6.44 -1.67 17.96
N VAL A 128 5.60 -0.70 18.33
CA VAL A 128 5.91 0.28 19.38
C VAL A 128 5.04 0.13 20.62
N GLY A 129 3.98 -0.65 20.55
CA GLY A 129 3.01 -0.85 21.64
C GLY A 129 1.82 0.10 21.55
N THR A 130 0.68 -0.40 22.00
CA THR A 130 -0.59 0.35 22.05
C THR A 130 -0.49 1.54 23.01
N GLY A 131 -1.06 2.69 22.61
CA GLY A 131 -1.10 3.90 23.45
C GLY A 131 0.17 4.77 23.39
N LYS A 132 1.17 4.40 22.59
CA LYS A 132 2.40 5.19 22.39
C LYS A 132 2.39 6.01 21.10
N PHE A 133 1.32 5.98 20.35
CA PHE A 133 1.18 6.69 19.07
C PHE A 133 -0.27 7.11 18.83
N GLU A 134 -0.44 8.10 18.00
CA GLU A 134 -1.72 8.51 17.43
C GLU A 134 -1.65 8.34 15.90
N LEU A 135 -2.73 7.88 15.30
CA LEU A 135 -2.87 7.70 13.86
C LEU A 135 -4.19 8.33 13.41
N TYR A 136 -4.14 9.20 12.43
CA TYR A 136 -5.32 9.86 11.87
C TYR A 136 -5.14 10.11 10.38
N ALA A 137 -6.27 10.17 9.65
CA ALA A 137 -6.27 10.57 8.26
C ALA A 137 -6.20 12.09 8.15
N LEU A 138 -5.33 12.61 7.27
CA LEU A 138 -5.28 14.03 6.97
C LEU A 138 -6.52 14.45 6.15
N PRO A 139 -7.01 15.70 6.31
CA PRO A 139 -8.07 16.25 5.47
C PRO A 139 -7.67 16.23 3.99
N GLY A 140 -8.62 15.94 3.10
CA GLY A 140 -8.40 15.90 1.65
C GLY A 140 -8.03 14.53 1.08
N GLY A 141 -7.94 13.50 1.92
CA GLY A 141 -7.88 12.12 1.45
C GLY A 141 -9.20 11.70 0.79
N ASN A 142 -9.13 11.02 -0.35
CA ASN A 142 -10.30 10.51 -1.07
C ASN A 142 -10.27 8.98 -1.09
N GLU A 143 -11.45 8.37 -1.00
CA GLU A 143 -11.62 6.96 -1.29
C GLU A 143 -11.30 6.67 -2.77
N ALA A 144 -10.91 5.44 -3.08
CA ALA A 144 -10.70 5.02 -4.44
C ALA A 144 -12.00 5.17 -5.26
N THR A 145 -11.90 5.82 -6.40
CA THR A 145 -13.05 6.00 -7.30
C THR A 145 -13.54 4.64 -7.79
N PRO A 146 -14.85 4.35 -7.74
CA PRO A 146 -15.39 3.13 -8.34
C PRO A 146 -15.05 3.06 -9.82
N VAL A 147 -14.69 1.86 -10.30
CA VAL A 147 -14.44 1.63 -11.72
C VAL A 147 -15.77 1.62 -12.47
N SER A 148 -15.87 2.39 -13.54
CA SER A 148 -17.03 2.36 -14.42
C SER A 148 -17.16 1.00 -15.10
N SER A 149 -18.38 0.47 -15.15
CA SER A 149 -18.66 -0.78 -15.84
C SER A 149 -18.44 -0.62 -17.34
N THR A 150 -17.78 -1.58 -17.98
CA THR A 150 -17.65 -1.63 -19.46
C THR A 150 -18.99 -1.79 -20.18
N GLY A 151 -20.03 -2.17 -19.43
CA GLY A 151 -21.41 -2.23 -19.91
C GLY A 151 -22.19 -0.92 -19.85
N SER A 152 -21.58 0.19 -19.32
CA SER A 152 -22.23 1.50 -19.25
C SER A 152 -22.43 2.11 -20.64
N GLU A 153 -23.49 2.91 -20.81
CA GLU A 153 -23.80 3.57 -22.09
C GLU A 153 -22.64 4.38 -22.69
N PRO A 154 -21.91 5.23 -21.93
CA PRO A 154 -20.79 5.98 -22.48
C PRO A 154 -19.70 5.07 -23.04
N TYR A 155 -19.47 3.91 -22.48
CA TYR A 155 -18.47 2.95 -22.97
C TYR A 155 -18.93 2.26 -24.25
N ARG A 156 -20.22 1.94 -24.38
CA ARG A 156 -20.81 1.32 -25.59
C ARG A 156 -20.82 2.23 -26.81
N LEU A 157 -20.95 3.55 -26.59
CA LEU A 157 -20.97 4.53 -27.67
C LEU A 157 -19.58 4.75 -28.30
N ASN A 158 -18.50 4.41 -27.59
CA ASN A 158 -17.11 4.60 -28.02
C ASN A 158 -16.43 3.28 -28.46
N ALA A 159 -17.12 2.17 -28.43
CA ALA A 159 -16.67 0.87 -28.91
C ALA A 159 -17.26 0.58 -30.29
#